data_2a4f7b4c101d1278c65d85d1940fdb73
#
_entry.id   2a4f7b4c101d1278c65d85d1940fdb73
#
_cell.length_a   1.000
_cell.length_b   1.000
_cell.length_c   1.000
_cell.angle_alpha   90.00
_cell.angle_beta   90.00
_cell.angle_gamma   90.00
#
_symmetry.space_group_name_H-M   'P 1'
#
loop_
_entity.id
_entity.type
_entity.pdbx_description
1 polymer ?
#
loop_
_entity_poly.entity_id
_entity_poly.type
_entity_poly.pdbx_seq_one_letter_code
_entity_poly.pdbx_strand_id
1 'polypeptide(L)'
;TYSFWQFNGQETPIEYCIDKASEFGFDGIELLLIQMESEENSYLQKLKKRAFDSGLDIMGLSTHQSYVSPDASKRKENIELTKHQIEVAYSLGIPTIRINTGRWGTTKPIGDKSEFDVLMDNKGVESIIDGYTEEEGFKWVIDSIEQCIPTAEKCGVVLGLENHWGLGLTSKGVMKIVNAIDSPWL
;
A
#
# COMPACT_ATOMS: atom_id res chain seq x y z
N THR A 1 -10.13 -0.11 6.95
CA THR A 1 -10.92 1.14 6.98
C THR A 1 -11.22 1.71 5.59
N TYR A 2 -10.59 1.17 4.56
CA TYR A 2 -10.74 1.62 3.15
C TYR A 2 -12.21 1.71 2.71
N SER A 3 -13.05 0.75 3.10
CA SER A 3 -14.49 0.72 2.75
C SER A 3 -15.30 1.90 3.32
N PHE A 4 -14.79 2.56 4.36
CA PHE A 4 -15.41 3.75 4.96
C PHE A 4 -14.83 5.07 4.45
N TRP A 5 -13.70 5.01 3.75
CA TRP A 5 -12.88 6.18 3.42
C TRP A 5 -13.55 7.15 2.43
N GLN A 6 -14.28 6.63 1.44
CA GLN A 6 -14.95 7.40 0.39
C GLN A 6 -14.04 8.41 -0.34
N PHE A 7 -12.73 8.19 -0.30
CA PHE A 7 -11.69 9.10 -0.85
C PHE A 7 -11.67 10.50 -0.24
N ASN A 8 -12.18 10.66 0.99
CA ASN A 8 -12.31 11.94 1.69
C ASN A 8 -11.14 12.25 2.64
N GLY A 9 -9.95 11.75 2.37
CA GLY A 9 -8.78 12.00 3.22
C GLY A 9 -8.97 11.49 4.65
N GLN A 10 -9.01 12.38 5.62
CA GLN A 10 -9.15 12.05 7.05
C GLN A 10 -10.53 12.39 7.63
N GLU A 11 -11.51 12.69 6.80
CA GLU A 11 -12.85 13.09 7.27
C GLU A 11 -13.57 11.98 8.06
N THR A 12 -13.30 10.71 7.75
CA THR A 12 -13.81 9.57 8.52
C THR A 12 -12.72 9.03 9.44
N PRO A 13 -12.78 9.30 10.75
CA PRO A 13 -11.76 8.85 11.70
C PRO A 13 -11.63 7.31 11.74
N ILE A 14 -10.41 6.82 11.90
CA ILE A 14 -10.14 5.37 12.05
C ILE A 14 -10.87 4.81 13.27
N GLU A 15 -10.97 5.57 14.34
CA GLU A 15 -11.69 5.20 15.57
C GLU A 15 -13.16 4.88 15.30
N TYR A 16 -13.82 5.67 14.46
CA TYR A 16 -15.18 5.39 14.01
C TYR A 16 -15.26 4.08 13.21
N CYS A 17 -14.28 3.83 12.34
CA CYS A 17 -14.24 2.60 11.55
C CYS A 17 -14.06 1.37 12.45
N ILE A 18 -13.22 1.47 13.50
CA ILE A 18 -13.02 0.40 14.49
C ILE A 18 -14.34 0.08 15.21
N ASP A 19 -15.03 1.11 15.70
CA ASP A 19 -16.31 0.92 16.39
C ASP A 19 -17.34 0.26 15.48
N LYS A 20 -17.45 0.71 14.23
CA LYS A 20 -18.39 0.14 13.26
C LYS A 20 -18.05 -1.29 12.86
N ALA A 21 -16.76 -1.61 12.70
CA ALA A 21 -16.34 -2.99 12.43
C ALA A 21 -16.74 -3.94 13.57
N SER A 22 -16.57 -3.52 14.82
CA SER A 22 -17.03 -4.25 16.00
C SER A 22 -18.56 -4.39 16.05
N GLU A 23 -19.30 -3.29 15.82
CA GLU A 23 -20.76 -3.28 15.77
C GLU A 23 -21.32 -4.25 14.72
N PHE A 24 -20.63 -4.36 13.56
CA PHE A 24 -21.00 -5.28 12.48
C PHE A 24 -20.58 -6.73 12.73
N GLY A 25 -19.87 -7.00 13.82
CA GLY A 25 -19.46 -8.35 14.22
C GLY A 25 -18.27 -8.90 13.42
N PHE A 26 -17.37 -8.05 12.92
CA PHE A 26 -16.12 -8.48 12.33
C PHE A 26 -15.13 -8.91 13.41
N ASP A 27 -14.21 -9.84 13.06
CA ASP A 27 -13.14 -10.30 13.94
C ASP A 27 -11.88 -9.44 13.84
N GLY A 28 -11.73 -8.67 12.75
CA GLY A 28 -10.55 -7.83 12.53
C GLY A 28 -10.79 -6.70 11.55
N ILE A 29 -9.81 -5.82 11.49
CA ILE A 29 -9.86 -4.62 10.65
C ILE A 29 -8.48 -4.37 10.01
N GLU A 30 -8.49 -3.97 8.74
CA GLU A 30 -7.33 -3.40 8.07
C GLU A 30 -7.40 -1.87 8.15
N LEU A 31 -6.31 -1.24 8.55
CA LEU A 31 -6.21 0.21 8.60
C LEU A 31 -5.69 0.77 7.29
N LEU A 32 -6.18 1.92 6.89
CA LEU A 32 -5.68 2.69 5.75
C LEU A 32 -4.78 3.82 6.25
N LEU A 33 -3.49 3.76 5.94
CA LEU A 33 -2.49 4.67 6.52
C LEU A 33 -2.80 6.16 6.23
N ILE A 34 -3.20 6.51 5.00
CA ILE A 34 -3.49 7.90 4.65
C ILE A 34 -4.71 8.48 5.37
N GLN A 35 -5.51 7.64 6.04
CA GLN A 35 -6.65 8.05 6.86
C GLN A 35 -6.24 8.36 8.30
N MET A 36 -5.04 7.98 8.71
CA MET A 36 -4.54 8.19 10.06
C MET A 36 -4.24 9.68 10.31
N GLU A 37 -4.65 10.20 11.45
CA GLU A 37 -4.39 11.59 11.85
C GLU A 37 -2.92 11.81 12.21
N SER A 38 -2.24 10.77 12.69
CA SER A 38 -0.87 10.84 13.17
C SER A 38 -0.21 9.46 13.15
N GLU A 39 1.11 9.45 12.98
CA GLU A 39 1.95 8.26 13.12
C GLU A 39 2.76 8.27 14.42
N GLU A 40 2.48 9.24 15.32
CA GLU A 40 3.10 9.31 16.62
C GLU A 40 2.73 8.09 17.47
N ASN A 41 3.71 7.52 18.17
CA ASN A 41 3.50 6.29 18.95
C ASN A 41 2.33 6.41 19.93
N SER A 42 2.13 7.58 20.54
CA SER A 42 1.02 7.81 21.47
C SER A 42 -0.36 7.65 20.81
N TYR A 43 -0.49 8.03 19.54
CA TYR A 43 -1.71 7.84 18.76
C TYR A 43 -1.85 6.37 18.32
N LEU A 44 -0.78 5.77 17.82
CA LEU A 44 -0.77 4.35 17.41
C LEU A 44 -1.22 3.42 18.57
N GLN A 45 -0.70 3.66 19.79
CA GLN A 45 -1.08 2.86 20.95
C GLN A 45 -2.55 3.07 21.38
N LYS A 46 -3.12 4.25 21.16
CA LYS A 46 -4.57 4.49 21.37
C LYS A 46 -5.42 3.69 20.39
N LEU A 47 -5.06 3.68 19.09
CA LEU A 47 -5.75 2.88 18.09
C LEU A 47 -5.68 1.38 18.42
N LYS A 48 -4.49 0.90 18.76
CA LYS A 48 -4.27 -0.49 19.17
C LYS A 48 -5.13 -0.87 20.37
N LYS A 49 -5.14 -0.02 21.40
CA LYS A 49 -5.98 -0.24 22.58
C LYS A 49 -7.47 -0.25 22.22
N ARG A 50 -7.92 0.69 21.36
CA ARG A 50 -9.32 0.75 20.95
C ARG A 50 -9.77 -0.51 20.21
N ALA A 51 -8.97 -1.00 19.27
CA ALA A 51 -9.25 -2.25 18.56
C ALA A 51 -9.35 -3.42 19.54
N PHE A 52 -8.38 -3.55 20.45
CA PHE A 52 -8.39 -4.58 21.49
C PHE A 52 -9.64 -4.51 22.37
N ASP A 53 -9.99 -3.33 22.89
CA ASP A 53 -11.17 -3.12 23.74
C ASP A 53 -12.49 -3.44 22.96
N SER A 54 -12.46 -3.30 21.64
CA SER A 54 -13.58 -3.59 20.74
C SER A 54 -13.62 -5.07 20.27
N GLY A 55 -12.68 -5.89 20.72
CA GLY A 55 -12.56 -7.30 20.33
C GLY A 55 -12.09 -7.54 18.90
N LEU A 56 -11.35 -6.58 18.32
CA LEU A 56 -10.85 -6.64 16.94
C LEU A 56 -9.34 -6.83 16.90
N ASP A 57 -8.89 -7.68 15.98
CA ASP A 57 -7.49 -7.72 15.56
C ASP A 57 -7.22 -6.66 14.49
N ILE A 58 -6.13 -5.91 14.60
CA ILE A 58 -5.64 -5.09 13.49
C ILE A 58 -4.78 -5.99 12.59
N MET A 59 -5.38 -6.50 11.51
CA MET A 59 -4.79 -7.57 10.70
C MET A 59 -3.93 -7.09 9.53
N GLY A 60 -3.98 -5.82 9.19
CA GLY A 60 -3.26 -5.27 8.05
C GLY A 60 -3.19 -3.76 8.06
N LEU A 61 -2.19 -3.23 7.33
CA LEU A 61 -2.03 -1.81 7.05
C LEU A 61 -1.98 -1.60 5.55
N SER A 62 -3.00 -0.94 5.00
CA SER A 62 -3.04 -0.53 3.60
C SER A 62 -2.15 0.68 3.37
N THR A 63 -1.15 0.53 2.50
CA THR A 63 -0.22 1.60 2.15
C THR A 63 -0.15 1.80 0.62
N HIS A 64 0.41 2.92 0.19
CA HIS A 64 0.50 3.26 -1.23
C HIS A 64 1.93 3.62 -1.59
N GLN A 65 2.54 2.85 -2.48
CA GLN A 65 3.89 3.04 -3.00
C GLN A 65 3.84 3.32 -4.51
N SER A 66 4.92 3.89 -5.03
CA SER A 66 5.11 4.08 -6.45
C SER A 66 6.58 3.86 -6.82
N TYR A 67 6.94 2.61 -7.13
CA TYR A 67 8.31 2.25 -7.54
C TYR A 67 8.51 2.34 -9.05
N VAL A 68 7.43 2.41 -9.83
CA VAL A 68 7.49 2.55 -11.30
C VAL A 68 7.87 3.97 -11.66
N SER A 69 9.15 4.26 -11.66
CA SER A 69 9.70 5.57 -12.02
C SER A 69 11.12 5.44 -12.60
N PRO A 70 11.46 6.12 -13.71
CA PRO A 70 12.82 6.20 -14.20
C PRO A 70 13.73 7.01 -13.26
N ASP A 71 13.15 7.90 -12.45
CA ASP A 71 13.89 8.72 -11.48
C ASP A 71 14.28 7.90 -10.24
N ALA A 72 15.58 7.65 -10.09
CA ALA A 72 16.14 6.89 -8.98
C ALA A 72 15.90 7.57 -7.62
N SER A 73 15.79 8.91 -7.57
CA SER A 73 15.54 9.63 -6.32
C SER A 73 14.13 9.37 -5.83
N LYS A 74 13.14 9.36 -6.72
CA LYS A 74 11.74 9.02 -6.39
C LYS A 74 11.60 7.58 -5.93
N ARG A 75 12.32 6.64 -6.56
CA ARG A 75 12.33 5.25 -6.08
C ARG A 75 12.90 5.15 -4.67
N LYS A 76 14.03 5.84 -4.41
CA LYS A 76 14.64 5.88 -3.08
C LYS A 76 13.69 6.47 -2.02
N GLU A 77 12.99 7.55 -2.32
CA GLU A 77 11.98 8.13 -1.43
C GLU A 77 10.88 7.12 -1.10
N ASN A 78 10.37 6.38 -2.09
CA ASN A 78 9.36 5.35 -1.87
C ASN A 78 9.90 4.14 -1.10
N ILE A 79 11.16 3.77 -1.26
CA ILE A 79 11.82 2.73 -0.45
C ILE A 79 11.88 3.15 1.01
N GLU A 80 12.36 4.35 1.32
CA GLU A 80 12.43 4.85 2.70
C GLU A 80 11.03 5.03 3.32
N LEU A 81 10.07 5.51 2.54
CA LEU A 81 8.66 5.56 2.95
C LEU A 81 8.14 4.15 3.32
N THR A 82 8.41 3.14 2.50
CA THR A 82 7.96 1.77 2.77
C THR A 82 8.60 1.20 4.03
N LYS A 83 9.90 1.43 4.23
CA LYS A 83 10.58 1.01 5.48
C LYS A 83 9.95 1.64 6.70
N HIS A 84 9.66 2.94 6.64
CA HIS A 84 8.93 3.63 7.71
C HIS A 84 7.53 3.03 7.95
N GLN A 85 6.78 2.74 6.89
CA GLN A 85 5.45 2.12 6.99
C GLN A 85 5.49 0.72 7.62
N ILE A 86 6.56 -0.06 7.37
CA ILE A 86 6.82 -1.33 8.05
C ILE A 86 7.02 -1.10 9.56
N GLU A 87 7.76 -0.06 9.96
CA GLU A 87 7.98 0.28 11.37
C GLU A 87 6.69 0.77 12.06
N VAL A 88 5.82 1.49 11.35
CA VAL A 88 4.49 1.86 11.84
C VAL A 88 3.63 0.61 12.08
N ALA A 89 3.62 -0.33 11.13
CA ALA A 89 2.92 -1.61 11.29
C ALA A 89 3.44 -2.40 12.48
N TYR A 90 4.76 -2.48 12.64
CA TYR A 90 5.39 -3.10 13.82
C TYR A 90 4.94 -2.47 15.13
N SER A 91 4.89 -1.14 15.21
CA SER A 91 4.45 -0.40 16.41
C SER A 91 2.97 -0.66 16.75
N LEU A 92 2.14 -0.86 15.74
CA LEU A 92 0.74 -1.25 15.89
C LEU A 92 0.57 -2.76 16.20
N GLY A 93 1.60 -3.58 16.02
CA GLY A 93 1.51 -5.04 16.13
C GLY A 93 0.83 -5.69 14.93
N ILE A 94 0.86 -5.04 13.77
CA ILE A 94 0.24 -5.52 12.54
C ILE A 94 1.20 -6.49 11.83
N PRO A 95 0.73 -7.70 11.46
CA PRO A 95 1.60 -8.72 10.87
C PRO A 95 1.91 -8.51 9.38
N THR A 96 1.14 -7.68 8.68
CA THR A 96 1.29 -7.48 7.23
C THR A 96 0.96 -6.07 6.80
N ILE A 97 1.68 -5.56 5.82
CA ILE A 97 1.30 -4.34 5.09
C ILE A 97 0.99 -4.68 3.63
N ARG A 98 -0.03 -4.03 3.09
CA ARG A 98 -0.28 -4.08 1.65
C ARG A 98 0.63 -3.11 0.94
N ILE A 99 1.37 -3.60 -0.05
CA ILE A 99 2.17 -2.79 -0.97
C ILE A 99 1.69 -2.96 -2.40
N ASN A 100 2.01 -2.02 -3.28
CA ASN A 100 1.77 -2.12 -4.72
C ASN A 100 2.94 -1.57 -5.53
N THR A 101 2.94 -1.84 -6.83
CA THR A 101 4.04 -1.44 -7.73
C THR A 101 4.06 0.07 -7.99
N GLY A 102 2.92 0.72 -7.85
CA GLY A 102 2.68 2.03 -8.44
C GLY A 102 2.25 1.94 -9.90
N ARG A 103 2.05 3.09 -10.52
CA ARG A 103 1.58 3.23 -11.91
C ARG A 103 2.66 3.84 -12.79
N TRP A 104 2.51 3.69 -14.12
CA TRP A 104 3.33 4.41 -15.08
C TRP A 104 3.10 5.93 -15.03
N GLY A 105 1.91 6.37 -14.62
CA GLY A 105 1.56 7.80 -14.50
C GLY A 105 1.46 8.50 -15.86
N THR A 106 1.15 7.75 -16.90
CA THR A 106 1.05 8.29 -18.28
C THR A 106 -0.37 8.66 -18.68
N THR A 107 -1.37 8.25 -17.89
CA THR A 107 -2.76 8.64 -18.09
C THR A 107 -2.92 10.16 -17.97
N LYS A 108 -3.69 10.76 -18.87
CA LYS A 108 -3.98 12.19 -18.86
C LYS A 108 -5.49 12.42 -18.81
N PRO A 109 -5.95 13.53 -18.22
CA PRO A 109 -7.36 13.94 -18.31
C PRO A 109 -7.80 14.10 -19.77
N ILE A 110 -9.06 13.77 -20.06
CA ILE A 110 -9.66 13.91 -21.41
C ILE A 110 -11.00 14.61 -21.30
N GLY A 111 -11.13 15.83 -21.88
CA GLY A 111 -12.34 16.64 -21.75
C GLY A 111 -12.66 16.94 -20.28
N ASP A 112 -13.88 16.61 -19.85
CA ASP A 112 -14.32 16.79 -18.45
C ASP A 112 -13.96 15.62 -17.53
N LYS A 113 -13.34 14.54 -18.06
CA LYS A 113 -12.92 13.39 -17.26
C LYS A 113 -11.59 13.63 -16.59
N SER A 114 -11.54 13.37 -15.29
CA SER A 114 -10.30 13.38 -14.53
C SER A 114 -9.32 12.28 -14.99
N GLU A 115 -8.05 12.37 -14.62
CA GLU A 115 -7.08 11.30 -14.84
C GLU A 115 -7.59 9.95 -14.30
N PHE A 116 -8.21 9.97 -13.11
CA PHE A 116 -8.74 8.77 -12.49
C PHE A 116 -9.90 8.17 -13.30
N ASP A 117 -10.83 8.99 -13.79
CA ASP A 117 -11.94 8.51 -14.63
C ASP A 117 -11.42 7.85 -15.92
N VAL A 118 -10.44 8.47 -16.58
CA VAL A 118 -9.81 7.90 -17.79
C VAL A 118 -9.10 6.59 -17.48
N LEU A 119 -8.39 6.50 -16.35
CA LEU A 119 -7.74 5.29 -15.91
C LEU A 119 -8.76 4.16 -15.66
N MET A 120 -9.88 4.47 -15.02
CA MET A 120 -10.95 3.50 -14.75
C MET A 120 -11.62 3.03 -16.05
N ASP A 121 -11.89 3.91 -17.00
CA ASP A 121 -12.41 3.55 -18.31
C ASP A 121 -11.48 2.58 -19.07
N ASN A 122 -10.16 2.77 -18.90
CA ASN A 122 -9.13 1.89 -19.45
C ASN A 122 -8.82 0.67 -18.56
N LYS A 123 -9.65 0.39 -17.53
CA LYS A 123 -9.48 -0.75 -16.60
C LYS A 123 -8.09 -0.79 -15.93
N GLY A 124 -7.54 0.38 -15.63
CA GLY A 124 -6.23 0.50 -14.99
C GLY A 124 -5.03 0.35 -15.92
N VAL A 125 -5.25 0.15 -17.21
CA VAL A 125 -4.16 0.02 -18.20
C VAL A 125 -3.60 1.39 -18.55
N GLU A 126 -2.27 1.53 -18.47
CA GLU A 126 -1.52 2.72 -18.86
C GLU A 126 -0.44 2.38 -19.89
N SER A 127 -0.09 3.35 -20.71
CA SER A 127 1.07 3.22 -21.60
C SER A 127 2.36 3.23 -20.78
N ILE A 128 3.38 2.53 -21.27
CA ILE A 128 4.74 2.62 -20.73
C ILE A 128 5.26 4.05 -20.96
N ILE A 129 6.06 4.56 -20.05
CA ILE A 129 6.73 5.85 -20.19
C ILE A 129 7.61 5.84 -21.45
N ASP A 130 7.53 6.88 -22.28
CA ASP A 130 8.31 6.99 -23.52
C ASP A 130 9.81 6.84 -23.25
N GLY A 131 10.45 6.03 -24.09
CA GLY A 131 11.90 5.75 -24.00
C GLY A 131 12.27 4.64 -23.01
N TYR A 132 11.32 4.01 -22.33
CA TYR A 132 11.54 2.90 -21.41
C TYR A 132 10.79 1.63 -21.85
N THR A 133 11.13 0.53 -21.21
CA THR A 133 10.56 -0.79 -21.45
C THR A 133 9.82 -1.32 -20.20
N GLU A 134 8.93 -2.28 -20.40
CA GLU A 134 8.27 -2.96 -19.29
C GLU A 134 9.26 -3.70 -18.40
N GLU A 135 10.32 -4.28 -18.99
CA GLU A 135 11.37 -4.98 -18.23
C GLU A 135 12.16 -4.03 -17.32
N GLU A 136 12.45 -2.82 -17.75
CA GLU A 136 13.05 -1.80 -16.88
C GLU A 136 12.12 -1.44 -15.73
N GLY A 137 10.82 -1.31 -15.99
CA GLY A 137 9.82 -1.11 -14.94
C GLY A 137 9.80 -2.24 -13.91
N PHE A 138 9.80 -3.50 -14.37
CA PHE A 138 9.92 -4.65 -13.46
C PHE A 138 11.21 -4.62 -12.64
N LYS A 139 12.33 -4.29 -13.27
CA LYS A 139 13.60 -4.17 -12.55
C LYS A 139 13.54 -3.10 -11.46
N TRP A 140 12.96 -1.93 -11.73
CA TRP A 140 12.81 -0.86 -10.73
C TRP A 140 11.98 -1.30 -9.52
N VAL A 141 10.88 -2.01 -9.76
CA VAL A 141 10.00 -2.51 -8.69
C VAL A 141 10.71 -3.58 -7.88
N ILE A 142 11.33 -4.58 -8.51
CA ILE A 142 12.07 -5.66 -7.85
C ILE A 142 13.19 -5.09 -6.99
N ASP A 143 14.09 -4.29 -7.59
CA ASP A 143 15.22 -3.66 -6.89
C ASP A 143 14.75 -2.78 -5.69
N SER A 144 13.55 -2.20 -5.78
CA SER A 144 12.99 -1.36 -4.71
C SER A 144 12.43 -2.20 -3.57
N ILE A 145 11.64 -3.22 -3.87
CA ILE A 145 11.05 -4.10 -2.84
C ILE A 145 12.15 -4.90 -2.14
N GLU A 146 13.15 -5.43 -2.85
CA GLU A 146 14.29 -6.12 -2.26
C GLU A 146 14.98 -5.29 -1.17
N GLN A 147 15.09 -3.98 -1.34
CA GLN A 147 15.67 -3.07 -0.35
C GLN A 147 14.79 -2.88 0.89
N CYS A 148 13.51 -3.25 0.83
CA CYS A 148 12.59 -3.21 1.98
C CYS A 148 12.60 -4.52 2.78
N ILE A 149 12.97 -5.65 2.17
CA ILE A 149 12.94 -6.98 2.79
C ILE A 149 13.70 -7.05 4.13
N PRO A 150 14.94 -6.50 4.28
CA PRO A 150 15.63 -6.58 5.57
C PRO A 150 14.88 -5.86 6.71
N THR A 151 14.15 -4.79 6.41
CA THR A 151 13.32 -4.09 7.39
C THR A 151 12.07 -4.91 7.73
N ALA A 152 11.44 -5.51 6.74
CA ALA A 152 10.30 -6.39 6.92
C ALA A 152 10.66 -7.59 7.83
N GLU A 153 11.76 -8.26 7.54
CA GLU A 153 12.30 -9.36 8.35
C GLU A 153 12.60 -8.93 9.78
N LYS A 154 13.31 -7.81 9.98
CA LYS A 154 13.65 -7.27 11.29
C LYS A 154 12.40 -6.96 12.13
N CYS A 155 11.37 -6.45 11.51
CA CYS A 155 10.11 -6.09 12.17
C CYS A 155 9.12 -7.26 12.29
N GLY A 156 9.35 -8.37 11.60
CA GLY A 156 8.40 -9.48 11.54
C GLY A 156 7.10 -9.11 10.82
N VAL A 157 7.19 -8.25 9.79
CA VAL A 157 6.04 -7.75 9.02
C VAL A 157 6.15 -8.24 7.58
N VAL A 158 5.14 -8.95 7.10
CA VAL A 158 5.07 -9.47 5.72
C VAL A 158 4.61 -8.37 4.76
N LEU A 159 5.24 -8.28 3.60
CA LEU A 159 4.84 -7.39 2.51
C LEU A 159 3.85 -8.12 1.61
N GLY A 160 2.58 -7.73 1.63
CA GLY A 160 1.55 -8.26 0.75
C GLY A 160 1.50 -7.46 -0.56
N LEU A 161 2.12 -7.97 -1.64
CA LEU A 161 2.04 -7.32 -2.94
C LEU A 161 0.67 -7.54 -3.57
N GLU A 162 -0.11 -6.47 -3.64
CA GLU A 162 -1.46 -6.50 -4.21
C GLU A 162 -1.45 -6.40 -5.74
N ASN A 163 -2.31 -7.20 -6.40
CA ASN A 163 -2.62 -7.00 -7.80
C ASN A 163 -3.55 -5.80 -7.94
N HIS A 164 -3.00 -4.63 -8.24
CA HIS A 164 -3.74 -3.37 -8.22
C HIS A 164 -3.52 -2.54 -9.51
N TRP A 165 -2.37 -1.90 -9.63
CA TRP A 165 -2.05 -0.98 -10.73
C TRP A 165 -0.73 -1.34 -11.42
N GLY A 166 -0.48 -0.71 -12.56
CA GLY A 166 0.80 -0.77 -13.26
C GLY A 166 1.24 -2.20 -13.56
N LEU A 167 2.45 -2.54 -13.14
CA LEU A 167 3.02 -3.88 -13.35
C LEU A 167 2.35 -4.97 -12.50
N GLY A 168 1.70 -4.58 -11.41
CA GLY A 168 0.89 -5.45 -10.56
C GLY A 168 -0.57 -5.61 -11.02
N LEU A 169 -0.98 -5.02 -12.15
CA LEU A 169 -2.36 -5.08 -12.63
C LEU A 169 -2.86 -6.52 -12.87
N THR A 170 -1.97 -7.44 -13.17
CA THR A 170 -2.29 -8.84 -13.44
C THR A 170 -1.58 -9.78 -12.48
N SER A 171 -2.18 -10.96 -12.23
CA SER A 171 -1.55 -12.03 -11.45
C SER A 171 -0.20 -12.45 -12.03
N LYS A 172 -0.04 -12.42 -13.37
CA LYS A 172 1.23 -12.71 -14.03
C LYS A 172 2.32 -11.69 -13.66
N GLY A 173 1.97 -10.42 -13.61
CA GLY A 173 2.90 -9.36 -13.20
C GLY A 173 3.31 -9.49 -11.73
N VAL A 174 2.33 -9.72 -10.83
CA VAL A 174 2.60 -9.99 -9.41
C VAL A 174 3.52 -11.18 -9.24
N MET A 175 3.20 -12.33 -9.86
CA MET A 175 4.01 -13.54 -9.75
C MET A 175 5.42 -13.39 -10.32
N LYS A 176 5.61 -12.56 -11.36
CA LYS A 176 6.94 -12.25 -11.89
C LYS A 176 7.80 -11.55 -10.83
N ILE A 177 7.23 -10.62 -10.08
CA ILE A 177 7.93 -9.90 -8.99
C ILE A 177 8.21 -10.83 -7.82
N VAL A 178 7.18 -11.53 -7.33
CA VAL A 178 7.29 -12.46 -6.18
C VAL A 178 8.34 -13.55 -6.44
N ASN A 179 8.29 -14.19 -7.62
CA ASN A 179 9.25 -15.24 -7.99
C ASN A 179 10.69 -14.71 -8.18
N ALA A 180 10.86 -13.45 -8.57
CA ALA A 180 12.19 -12.87 -8.72
C ALA A 180 12.83 -12.54 -7.36
N ILE A 181 12.03 -12.07 -6.39
CA ILE A 181 12.51 -11.72 -5.05
C ILE A 181 12.69 -12.96 -4.18
N ASP A 182 11.81 -13.96 -4.32
CA ASP A 182 11.86 -15.27 -3.63
C ASP A 182 12.14 -15.15 -2.13
N SER A 183 11.38 -14.28 -1.46
CA SER A 183 11.55 -14.01 -0.03
C SER A 183 10.32 -14.46 0.78
N PRO A 184 10.49 -15.05 1.97
CA PRO A 184 9.38 -15.37 2.88
C PRO A 184 8.70 -14.11 3.45
N TRP A 185 9.26 -12.93 3.22
CA TRP A 185 8.73 -11.66 3.69
C TRP A 185 7.96 -10.88 2.61
N LEU A 186 7.74 -11.51 1.42
CA LEU A 186 6.92 -10.96 0.33
C LEU A 186 5.84 -11.95 -0.06
#